data_d16e61c2391aa5da438bc25b34371a56
#
_entry.id   d16e61c2391aa5da438bc25b34371a56
#
_cell.length_a   1.000
_cell.length_b   1.000
_cell.length_c   1.000
_cell.angle_alpha   90.00
_cell.angle_beta   90.00
_cell.angle_gamma   90.00
#
_symmetry.space_group_name_H-M   'P 1'
#
loop_
_entity.id
_entity.type
_entity.pdbx_description
1 polymer ?
#
loop_
_entity_poly.entity_id
_entity_poly.type
_entity_poly.pdbx_seq_one_letter_code
_entity_poly.pdbx_strand_id
1 'polypeptide(L)'
;MFKRSRRVALLASLMACTAAAADAREMVAFEAGVRPGTVVVRTGERRLYLVLGNGAALRYPVAVGRPGKQWFGQRAVDGKHIRPAWSPPAEVKRDNPRLPNVIAGGSPSNPMGVAALTLSGGEYAIHGTNRPGSIGTYASYGCIRMHNHDIADLFERVSIGTPVVVTR
;
A
#
# COMPACT_ATOMS: atom_id res chain seq x y z
N MET A 1 -24.80 -47.94 -53.34
CA MET A 1 -23.69 -48.02 -52.39
C MET A 1 -23.32 -46.56 -52.00
N PHE A 2 -23.98 -46.00 -50.97
CA PHE A 2 -23.83 -44.58 -50.59
C PHE A 2 -22.90 -44.49 -49.39
N LYS A 3 -21.70 -43.85 -49.60
CA LYS A 3 -20.77 -43.53 -48.52
C LYS A 3 -21.23 -42.25 -47.81
N ARG A 4 -21.64 -42.36 -46.53
CA ARG A 4 -21.90 -41.21 -45.65
C ARG A 4 -20.59 -40.71 -45.06
N SER A 5 -20.13 -39.51 -45.46
CA SER A 5 -19.02 -38.78 -44.82
C SER A 5 -19.49 -38.15 -43.51
N ARG A 6 -18.94 -38.59 -42.38
CA ARG A 6 -19.13 -37.96 -41.07
C ARG A 6 -18.19 -36.76 -40.99
N ARG A 7 -18.74 -35.58 -40.97
CA ARG A 7 -17.98 -34.35 -40.61
C ARG A 7 -17.89 -34.28 -39.10
N VAL A 8 -16.67 -34.41 -38.58
CA VAL A 8 -16.35 -34.15 -37.16
C VAL A 8 -16.15 -32.65 -37.02
N ALA A 9 -17.05 -32.00 -36.31
CA ALA A 9 -16.90 -30.58 -35.93
C ALA A 9 -16.02 -30.49 -34.70
N LEU A 10 -14.82 -29.92 -34.84
CA LEU A 10 -13.91 -29.61 -33.74
C LEU A 10 -14.41 -28.31 -33.13
N LEU A 11 -15.00 -28.36 -31.91
CA LEU A 11 -15.29 -27.19 -31.08
C LEU A 11 -13.98 -26.79 -30.40
N ALA A 12 -13.35 -25.71 -30.88
CA ALA A 12 -12.25 -25.08 -30.19
C ALA A 12 -12.82 -24.24 -29.02
N SER A 13 -12.65 -24.73 -27.80
CA SER A 13 -13.00 -24.00 -26.56
C SER A 13 -11.98 -22.92 -26.33
N LEU A 14 -12.35 -21.65 -26.55
CA LEU A 14 -11.51 -20.49 -26.27
C LEU A 14 -11.56 -20.23 -24.75
N MET A 15 -10.53 -20.69 -24.05
CA MET A 15 -10.38 -20.44 -22.62
C MET A 15 -9.94 -18.97 -22.43
N ALA A 16 -10.90 -18.10 -22.13
CA ALA A 16 -10.61 -16.71 -21.76
C ALA A 16 -9.88 -16.70 -20.41
N CYS A 17 -8.56 -16.55 -20.46
CA CYS A 17 -7.74 -16.30 -19.28
C CYS A 17 -8.04 -14.87 -18.80
N THR A 18 -8.94 -14.70 -17.84
CA THR A 18 -9.12 -13.44 -17.13
C THR A 18 -7.89 -13.26 -16.21
N ALA A 19 -6.88 -12.54 -16.71
CA ALA A 19 -5.82 -12.06 -15.86
C ALA A 19 -6.48 -11.17 -14.80
N ALA A 20 -6.48 -11.62 -13.54
CA ALA A 20 -6.78 -10.74 -12.41
C ALA A 20 -5.77 -9.58 -12.48
N ALA A 21 -6.25 -8.38 -12.80
CA ALA A 21 -5.44 -7.19 -12.74
C ALA A 21 -4.88 -7.12 -11.32
N ALA A 22 -3.58 -7.33 -11.16
CA ALA A 22 -2.91 -7.01 -9.90
C ALA A 22 -3.31 -5.56 -9.60
N ASP A 23 -3.74 -5.31 -8.36
CA ASP A 23 -4.21 -4.00 -7.89
C ASP A 23 -2.99 -3.06 -7.84
N ALA A 24 -2.50 -2.70 -9.02
CA ALA A 24 -1.29 -1.94 -9.25
C ALA A 24 -1.60 -0.45 -9.16
N ARG A 25 -0.55 0.35 -8.92
CA ARG A 25 -0.59 1.80 -9.06
C ARG A 25 -1.25 2.21 -10.38
N GLU A 26 -2.21 3.13 -10.30
CA GLU A 26 -2.89 3.66 -11.47
C GLU A 26 -3.05 5.19 -11.39
N MET A 27 -3.10 5.83 -12.54
CA MET A 27 -3.48 7.25 -12.63
C MET A 27 -5.00 7.36 -12.66
N VAL A 28 -5.55 8.19 -11.78
CA VAL A 28 -7.01 8.37 -11.65
C VAL A 28 -7.37 9.85 -11.62
N ALA A 29 -8.60 10.18 -12.02
CA ALA A 29 -9.19 11.49 -11.74
C ALA A 29 -9.33 11.66 -10.22
N PHE A 30 -8.89 12.78 -9.67
CA PHE A 30 -8.89 13.01 -8.24
C PHE A 30 -9.00 14.51 -7.90
N GLU A 31 -10.11 14.87 -7.28
CA GLU A 31 -10.37 16.21 -6.76
C GLU A 31 -10.47 16.14 -5.24
N ALA A 32 -9.49 16.71 -4.54
CA ALA A 32 -9.45 16.68 -3.09
C ALA A 32 -9.32 18.07 -2.44
N GLY A 33 -9.28 19.15 -3.24
CA GLY A 33 -9.10 20.51 -2.73
C GLY A 33 -7.74 20.72 -2.01
N VAL A 34 -6.76 19.85 -2.29
CA VAL A 34 -5.40 19.93 -1.74
C VAL A 34 -4.38 20.22 -2.83
N ARG A 35 -3.23 20.76 -2.43
CA ARG A 35 -2.17 21.14 -3.38
C ARG A 35 -1.52 19.91 -4.03
N PRO A 36 -1.05 20.03 -5.28
CA PRO A 36 -0.19 19.02 -5.89
C PRO A 36 1.00 18.66 -4.99
N GLY A 37 1.45 17.42 -5.04
CA GLY A 37 2.49 16.89 -4.16
C GLY A 37 1.97 16.41 -2.79
N THR A 38 0.70 16.65 -2.45
CA THR A 38 0.11 16.14 -1.21
C THR A 38 -0.19 14.65 -1.33
N VAL A 39 0.11 13.90 -0.28
CA VAL A 39 -0.33 12.51 -0.10
C VAL A 39 -1.66 12.51 0.63
N VAL A 40 -2.70 11.88 0.07
CA VAL A 40 -4.01 11.72 0.71
C VAL A 40 -4.26 10.24 0.94
N VAL A 41 -4.59 9.86 2.18
CA VAL A 41 -4.98 8.49 2.52
C VAL A 41 -6.46 8.48 2.88
N ARG A 42 -7.25 7.73 2.12
CA ARG A 42 -8.67 7.47 2.42
C ARG A 42 -8.79 6.09 3.05
N THR A 43 -8.94 6.07 4.37
CA THR A 43 -8.91 4.82 5.13
C THR A 43 -10.09 3.91 4.81
N GLY A 44 -11.27 4.49 4.56
CA GLY A 44 -12.46 3.75 4.14
C GLY A 44 -12.28 3.02 2.82
N GLU A 45 -11.54 3.62 1.89
CA GLU A 45 -11.22 3.03 0.58
C GLU A 45 -10.01 2.10 0.65
N ARG A 46 -9.18 2.20 1.67
CA ARG A 46 -7.86 1.55 1.79
C ARG A 46 -6.98 1.89 0.59
N ARG A 47 -6.94 3.19 0.27
CA ARG A 47 -6.19 3.76 -0.85
C ARG A 47 -5.37 4.96 -0.38
N LEU A 48 -4.20 5.09 -1.01
CA LEU A 48 -3.34 6.27 -0.91
C LEU A 48 -3.29 6.94 -2.29
N TYR A 49 -3.36 8.25 -2.29
CA TYR A 49 -3.33 9.09 -3.48
C TYR A 49 -2.18 10.07 -3.38
N LEU A 50 -1.27 10.06 -4.34
CA LEU A 50 -0.32 11.16 -4.53
C LEU A 50 -0.92 12.13 -5.55
N VAL A 51 -1.29 13.32 -5.11
CA VAL A 51 -1.93 14.35 -5.93
C VAL A 51 -0.92 14.93 -6.91
N LEU A 52 -1.20 14.85 -8.21
CA LEU A 52 -0.31 15.34 -9.27
C LEU A 52 -0.65 16.77 -9.74
N GLY A 53 -1.87 17.23 -9.46
CA GLY A 53 -2.44 18.43 -10.07
C GLY A 53 -3.32 18.13 -11.27
N ASN A 54 -3.96 19.17 -11.84
CA ASN A 54 -4.85 19.07 -13.00
C ASN A 54 -5.95 18.01 -12.84
N GLY A 55 -6.48 17.84 -11.61
CA GLY A 55 -7.52 16.86 -11.33
C GLY A 55 -7.06 15.40 -11.38
N ALA A 56 -5.76 15.10 -11.23
CA ALA A 56 -5.21 13.76 -11.32
C ALA A 56 -4.42 13.36 -10.06
N ALA A 57 -4.38 12.08 -9.77
CA ALA A 57 -3.53 11.48 -8.74
C ALA A 57 -3.02 10.09 -9.16
N LEU A 58 -1.88 9.68 -8.59
CA LEU A 58 -1.48 8.28 -8.56
C LEU A 58 -2.13 7.60 -7.37
N ARG A 59 -2.90 6.56 -7.63
CA ARG A 59 -3.60 5.75 -6.63
C ARG A 59 -2.82 4.47 -6.34
N TYR A 60 -2.68 4.15 -5.04
CA TYR A 60 -2.01 2.95 -4.56
C TYR A 60 -2.93 2.19 -3.60
N PRO A 61 -2.98 0.86 -3.68
CA PRO A 61 -3.63 0.05 -2.65
C PRO A 61 -2.81 0.08 -1.37
N VAL A 62 -3.48 0.18 -0.21
CA VAL A 62 -2.80 0.21 1.08
C VAL A 62 -3.52 -0.63 2.12
N ALA A 63 -2.80 -1.06 3.18
CA ALA A 63 -3.43 -1.45 4.42
C ALA A 63 -3.36 -0.30 5.43
N VAL A 64 -4.42 -0.15 6.20
CA VAL A 64 -4.58 0.94 7.17
C VAL A 64 -4.80 0.41 8.58
N GLY A 65 -4.94 1.30 9.55
CA GLY A 65 -5.20 0.95 10.95
C GLY A 65 -6.44 0.04 11.10
N ARG A 66 -6.32 -1.02 11.92
CA ARG A 66 -7.45 -1.83 12.33
C ARG A 66 -8.48 -0.98 13.13
N PRO A 67 -9.72 -1.44 13.32
CA PRO A 67 -10.69 -0.71 14.14
C PRO A 67 -10.11 -0.27 15.49
N GLY A 68 -10.31 1.00 15.84
CA GLY A 68 -9.72 1.63 17.03
C GLY A 68 -8.25 2.04 16.92
N LYS A 69 -7.59 1.79 15.78
CA LYS A 69 -6.20 2.18 15.50
C LYS A 69 -6.06 3.11 14.28
N GLN A 70 -7.16 3.60 13.77
CA GLN A 70 -7.15 4.61 12.72
C GLN A 70 -6.96 5.99 13.34
N TRP A 71 -6.28 6.86 12.61
CA TRP A 71 -6.13 8.26 12.93
C TRP A 71 -6.50 9.11 11.72
N PHE A 72 -6.84 10.35 11.95
CA PHE A 72 -7.27 11.30 10.92
C PHE A 72 -6.60 12.64 11.17
N GLY A 73 -6.48 13.45 10.12
CA GLY A 73 -5.88 14.76 10.17
C GLY A 73 -4.67 14.90 9.27
N GLN A 74 -3.83 15.88 9.56
CA GLN A 74 -2.67 16.24 8.75
C GLN A 74 -1.37 15.96 9.49
N ARG A 75 -0.38 15.49 8.72
CA ARG A 75 1.01 15.32 9.11
C ARG A 75 1.92 15.69 7.94
N ALA A 76 3.21 15.63 8.14
CA ALA A 76 4.18 15.75 7.07
C ALA A 76 5.16 14.58 7.14
N VAL A 77 5.75 14.22 6.00
CA VAL A 77 6.91 13.33 5.98
C VAL A 77 8.05 14.02 6.71
N ASP A 78 8.59 13.42 7.76
CA ASP A 78 9.71 13.93 8.54
C ASP A 78 10.99 13.10 8.39
N GLY A 79 10.91 11.91 7.78
CA GLY A 79 12.06 11.08 7.49
C GLY A 79 11.82 10.12 6.33
N LYS A 80 12.92 9.80 5.62
CA LYS A 80 12.94 8.84 4.50
C LYS A 80 14.00 7.79 4.80
N HIS A 81 13.63 6.51 4.85
CA HIS A 81 14.49 5.43 5.30
C HIS A 81 14.45 4.25 4.32
N ILE A 82 15.61 3.82 3.84
CA ILE A 82 15.76 2.61 3.00
C ILE A 82 16.10 1.44 3.92
N ARG A 83 15.32 0.35 3.82
CA ARG A 83 15.49 -0.87 4.62
C ARG A 83 15.70 -0.57 6.11
N PRO A 84 14.80 0.20 6.76
CA PRO A 84 15.00 0.56 8.16
C PRO A 84 14.97 -0.67 9.05
N ALA A 85 15.78 -0.68 10.11
CA ALA A 85 15.54 -1.59 11.22
C ALA A 85 14.21 -1.24 11.89
N TRP A 86 13.56 -2.21 12.50
CA TRP A 86 12.26 -2.02 13.14
C TRP A 86 12.29 -2.49 14.59
N SER A 87 11.92 -1.59 15.49
CA SER A 87 11.66 -1.90 16.88
C SER A 87 10.15 -1.92 17.10
N PRO A 88 9.57 -3.04 17.60
CA PRO A 88 8.14 -3.09 17.86
C PRO A 88 7.71 -2.01 18.85
N PRO A 89 6.70 -1.18 18.54
CA PRO A 89 6.10 -0.28 19.52
C PRO A 89 5.59 -1.07 20.74
N ALA A 90 5.53 -0.42 21.89
CA ALA A 90 5.14 -1.07 23.16
C ALA A 90 3.81 -1.84 23.07
N GLU A 91 2.83 -1.30 22.34
CA GLU A 91 1.56 -1.94 22.12
C GLU A 91 1.69 -3.23 21.29
N VAL A 92 2.45 -3.18 20.20
CA VAL A 92 2.71 -4.37 19.36
C VAL A 92 3.46 -5.45 20.15
N LYS A 93 4.42 -5.03 20.98
CA LYS A 93 5.17 -5.92 21.85
C LYS A 93 4.29 -6.56 22.93
N ARG A 94 3.33 -5.80 23.48
CA ARG A 94 2.35 -6.32 24.45
C ARG A 94 1.43 -7.37 23.82
N ASP A 95 0.96 -7.13 22.59
CA ASP A 95 0.10 -8.07 21.85
C ASP A 95 0.88 -9.30 21.36
N ASN A 96 2.19 -9.16 21.18
CA ASN A 96 3.08 -10.25 20.75
C ASN A 96 4.43 -10.20 21.50
N PRO A 97 4.51 -10.70 22.75
CA PRO A 97 5.71 -10.64 23.58
C PRO A 97 6.92 -11.38 23.02
N ARG A 98 6.71 -12.33 22.10
CA ARG A 98 7.78 -13.12 21.49
C ARG A 98 8.56 -12.36 20.40
N LEU A 99 8.08 -11.20 19.95
CA LEU A 99 8.82 -10.40 19.00
C LEU A 99 10.17 -9.98 19.57
N PRO A 100 11.26 -10.00 18.78
CA PRO A 100 12.53 -9.47 19.21
C PRO A 100 12.44 -7.96 19.46
N ASN A 101 13.38 -7.38 20.21
CA ASN A 101 13.39 -5.95 20.48
C ASN A 101 13.71 -5.13 19.21
N VAL A 102 14.50 -5.71 18.31
CA VAL A 102 14.84 -5.09 17.02
C VAL A 102 14.85 -6.18 15.95
N ILE A 103 14.28 -5.88 14.79
CA ILE A 103 14.42 -6.66 13.57
C ILE A 103 15.27 -5.86 12.59
N ALA A 104 16.38 -6.44 12.14
CA ALA A 104 17.31 -5.77 11.25
C ALA A 104 16.67 -5.33 9.93
N GLY A 105 17.15 -4.23 9.37
CA GLY A 105 16.74 -3.76 8.05
C GLY A 105 17.06 -4.78 6.96
N GLY A 106 16.13 -4.96 6.03
CA GLY A 106 16.26 -5.95 4.95
C GLY A 106 16.00 -7.40 5.35
N SER A 107 15.77 -7.71 6.63
CA SER A 107 15.36 -9.05 7.06
C SER A 107 13.99 -9.41 6.46
N PRO A 108 13.78 -10.64 5.96
CA PRO A 108 12.47 -11.11 5.49
C PRO A 108 11.36 -11.03 6.56
N SER A 109 11.71 -11.04 7.84
CA SER A 109 10.79 -10.89 8.96
C SER A 109 10.47 -9.44 9.31
N ASN A 110 11.16 -8.46 8.70
CA ASN A 110 10.96 -7.05 9.02
C ASN A 110 9.66 -6.52 8.39
N PRO A 111 8.69 -6.04 9.19
CA PRO A 111 7.41 -5.58 8.69
C PRO A 111 7.48 -4.26 7.91
N MET A 112 8.61 -3.51 7.99
CA MET A 112 8.76 -2.23 7.29
C MET A 112 9.02 -2.39 5.79
N GLY A 113 9.39 -3.59 5.33
CA GLY A 113 9.68 -3.84 3.92
C GLY A 113 10.94 -3.12 3.44
N VAL A 114 10.91 -2.62 2.20
CA VAL A 114 12.08 -2.05 1.52
C VAL A 114 12.34 -0.57 1.82
N ALA A 115 11.31 0.18 2.24
CA ALA A 115 11.42 1.60 2.54
C ALA A 115 10.33 2.05 3.51
N ALA A 116 10.57 3.17 4.19
CA ALA A 116 9.62 3.84 5.05
C ALA A 116 9.74 5.36 4.99
N LEU A 117 8.60 6.02 5.07
CA LEU A 117 8.41 7.46 5.24
C LEU A 117 7.83 7.65 6.64
N THR A 118 8.61 8.20 7.57
CA THR A 118 8.09 8.54 8.91
C THR A 118 7.28 9.83 8.84
N LEU A 119 6.30 9.95 9.74
CA LEU A 119 5.36 11.07 9.76
C LEU A 119 5.52 11.89 11.03
N SER A 120 5.46 13.21 10.90
CA SER A 120 5.57 14.15 12.03
C SER A 120 4.59 13.83 13.15
N GLY A 121 5.02 14.03 14.40
CA GLY A 121 4.25 13.65 15.59
C GLY A 121 4.42 12.19 16.02
N GLY A 122 5.37 11.46 15.46
CA GLY A 122 6.22 10.46 16.07
C GLY A 122 5.88 8.99 15.93
N GLU A 123 4.67 8.52 15.70
CA GLU A 123 4.41 7.07 15.82
C GLU A 123 3.99 6.38 14.51
N TYR A 124 3.72 7.13 13.47
CA TYR A 124 3.19 6.58 12.22
C TYR A 124 4.19 6.68 11.07
N ALA A 125 4.08 5.74 10.18
CA ALA A 125 4.85 5.71 8.94
C ALA A 125 3.99 5.20 7.78
N ILE A 126 4.39 5.57 6.57
CA ILE A 126 3.99 4.91 5.33
C ILE A 126 5.17 4.02 4.95
N HIS A 127 4.96 2.70 4.82
CA HIS A 127 6.08 1.77 4.65
C HIS A 127 5.69 0.56 3.80
N GLY A 128 6.70 -0.18 3.34
CA GLY A 128 6.54 -1.46 2.67
C GLY A 128 5.97 -2.55 3.58
N THR A 129 6.09 -3.79 3.18
CA THR A 129 5.58 -4.89 4.01
C THR A 129 6.29 -6.21 3.72
N ASN A 130 6.38 -7.07 4.73
CA ASN A 130 6.70 -8.49 4.59
C ASN A 130 5.44 -9.37 4.48
N ARG A 131 4.23 -8.75 4.48
CA ARG A 131 2.94 -9.43 4.36
C ARG A 131 2.10 -8.81 3.25
N PRO A 132 2.44 -9.01 1.96
CA PRO A 132 1.75 -8.37 0.84
C PRO A 132 0.25 -8.68 0.79
N GLY A 133 -0.18 -9.87 1.23
CA GLY A 133 -1.61 -10.23 1.33
C GLY A 133 -2.41 -9.41 2.36
N SER A 134 -1.77 -8.55 3.17
CA SER A 134 -2.49 -7.63 4.07
C SER A 134 -2.91 -6.33 3.37
N ILE A 135 -2.41 -6.04 2.17
CA ILE A 135 -2.78 -4.83 1.44
C ILE A 135 -4.28 -4.90 1.06
N GLY A 136 -4.97 -3.78 1.14
CA GLY A 136 -6.41 -3.70 0.95
C GLY A 136 -7.23 -3.98 2.21
N THR A 137 -6.60 -4.21 3.37
CA THR A 137 -7.30 -4.54 4.63
C THR A 137 -7.02 -3.55 5.76
N TYR A 138 -7.75 -3.71 6.86
CA TYR A 138 -7.56 -2.99 8.13
C TYR A 138 -6.63 -3.81 9.04
N ALA A 139 -5.31 -3.71 8.84
CA ALA A 139 -4.36 -4.67 9.42
C ALA A 139 -3.31 -4.07 10.37
N SER A 140 -3.12 -2.74 10.37
CA SER A 140 -2.02 -2.11 11.11
C SER A 140 -2.44 -1.57 12.48
N TYR A 141 -1.45 -1.09 13.22
CA TYR A 141 -1.63 -0.32 14.46
C TYR A 141 -1.64 1.20 14.21
N GLY A 142 -1.94 1.62 12.97
CA GLY A 142 -2.04 3.02 12.56
C GLY A 142 -1.13 3.39 11.39
N CYS A 143 -0.03 2.69 11.18
CA CYS A 143 0.81 2.87 9.99
C CYS A 143 0.06 2.53 8.70
N ILE A 144 0.50 3.10 7.60
CA ILE A 144 -0.02 2.84 6.26
C ILE A 144 0.94 1.88 5.57
N ARG A 145 0.49 0.66 5.25
CA ARG A 145 1.30 -0.35 4.57
C ARG A 145 1.05 -0.33 3.07
N MET A 146 2.12 -0.43 2.31
CA MET A 146 2.12 -0.50 0.86
C MET A 146 2.80 -1.78 0.37
N HIS A 147 2.54 -2.20 -0.86
CA HIS A 147 3.42 -3.14 -1.52
C HIS A 147 4.84 -2.56 -1.61
N ASN A 148 5.86 -3.42 -1.61
CA ASN A 148 7.25 -2.95 -1.62
C ASN A 148 7.60 -2.16 -2.88
N HIS A 149 7.06 -2.52 -4.03
CA HIS A 149 7.25 -1.76 -5.28
C HIS A 149 6.52 -0.41 -5.25
N ASP A 150 5.38 -0.32 -4.58
CA ASP A 150 4.60 0.92 -4.46
C ASP A 150 5.27 1.93 -3.53
N ILE A 151 5.75 1.47 -2.36
CA ILE A 151 6.48 2.36 -1.47
C ILE A 151 7.81 2.82 -2.08
N ALA A 152 8.48 1.99 -2.86
CA ALA A 152 9.69 2.37 -3.58
C ALA A 152 9.40 3.49 -4.59
N ASP A 153 8.30 3.39 -5.35
CA ASP A 153 7.87 4.43 -6.28
C ASP A 153 7.44 5.72 -5.54
N LEU A 154 6.64 5.62 -4.49
CA LEU A 154 6.22 6.79 -3.70
C LEU A 154 7.42 7.48 -3.06
N PHE A 155 8.38 6.72 -2.57
CA PHE A 155 9.60 7.20 -1.93
C PHE A 155 10.40 8.14 -2.84
N GLU A 156 10.51 7.83 -4.13
CA GLU A 156 11.19 8.68 -5.10
C GLU A 156 10.42 9.98 -5.44
N ARG A 157 9.10 9.96 -5.25
CA ARG A 157 8.21 11.09 -5.63
C ARG A 157 7.98 12.10 -4.52
N VAL A 158 8.23 11.75 -3.26
CA VAL A 158 7.98 12.61 -2.11
C VAL A 158 9.28 13.03 -1.43
N SER A 159 9.22 14.16 -0.75
CA SER A 159 10.35 14.73 0.00
C SER A 159 9.99 14.90 1.47
N ILE A 160 10.98 15.13 2.32
CA ILE A 160 10.77 15.62 3.70
C ILE A 160 9.96 16.92 3.59
N GLY A 161 8.96 17.07 4.44
CA GLY A 161 7.99 18.18 4.37
C GLY A 161 6.76 17.90 3.50
N THR A 162 6.72 16.83 2.72
CA THR A 162 5.52 16.45 1.94
C THR A 162 4.31 16.33 2.87
N PRO A 163 3.19 17.07 2.60
CA PRO A 163 1.99 16.96 3.40
C PRO A 163 1.32 15.61 3.23
N VAL A 164 0.83 15.05 4.34
CA VAL A 164 0.06 13.80 4.39
C VAL A 164 -1.26 14.06 5.09
N VAL A 165 -2.35 13.87 4.37
CA VAL A 165 -3.73 14.06 4.87
C VAL A 165 -4.39 12.68 4.96
N VAL A 166 -4.89 12.33 6.14
CA VAL A 166 -5.59 11.06 6.36
C VAL A 166 -7.05 11.36 6.68
N THR A 167 -7.94 10.76 5.89
CA THR A 167 -9.39 10.88 6.02
C THR A 167 -10.06 9.50 6.10
N ARG A 168 -11.35 9.50 6.40
CA ARG A 168 -12.17 8.29 6.37
C ARG A 168 -12.46 7.84 4.95
#